data_58cd52072a892ce1a44d728f031873ba
#
_entry.id   58cd52072a892ce1a44d728f031873ba
#
_cell.length_a   1.000
_cell.length_b   1.000
_cell.length_c   1.000
_cell.angle_alpha   90.00
_cell.angle_beta   90.00
_cell.angle_gamma   90.00
#
_symmetry.space_group_name_H-M   'P 1'
#
loop_
_entity.id
_entity.type
_entity.pdbx_description
1 polymer ?
#
loop_
_entity_poly.entity_id
_entity_poly.type
_entity_poly.pdbx_seq_one_letter_code
_entity_poly.pdbx_strand_id
1 'polypeptide(L)'
;MGENFFTSKEAAKTVGCSLRQLQYWREKEVVVPTIRGSGTGRSIYYSQSDVVQLAIMEYLLSVGLSFAEASRGLKELVEADSHYADLNSKKRWIFFGDKKKRSLVLKEFDRKEAIALLDKGQAIIPIWLEKIHQKLAIYSDKETNLKNAGVDLV
;
A
#
# COMPACT_ATOMS: atom_id res chain seq x y z
N MET A 1 3.30 17.92 -16.28
CA MET A 1 3.05 16.48 -16.47
C MET A 1 1.76 16.09 -15.79
N GLY A 2 0.88 15.45 -16.52
CA GLY A 2 -0.37 14.96 -15.95
C GLY A 2 -0.12 13.81 -14.97
N GLU A 3 -0.96 13.72 -13.95
CA GLU A 3 -0.96 12.58 -13.07
C GLU A 3 -1.35 11.32 -13.86
N ASN A 4 -0.70 10.21 -13.56
CA ASN A 4 -1.08 8.93 -14.10
C ASN A 4 -2.27 8.40 -13.30
N PHE A 5 -3.33 8.02 -14.00
CA PHE A 5 -4.50 7.40 -13.39
C PHE A 5 -4.60 5.95 -13.86
N PHE A 6 -5.10 5.12 -12.96
CA PHE A 6 -5.23 3.68 -13.17
C PHE A 6 -6.70 3.30 -13.10
N THR A 7 -7.16 2.49 -14.04
CA THR A 7 -8.48 1.86 -13.92
C THR A 7 -8.42 0.87 -12.76
N SER A 8 -9.59 0.39 -12.30
CA SER A 8 -9.63 -0.64 -11.25
C SER A 8 -8.82 -1.88 -11.65
N LYS A 9 -8.94 -2.30 -12.89
CA LYS A 9 -8.23 -3.47 -13.40
C LYS A 9 -6.72 -3.26 -13.40
N GLU A 10 -6.27 -2.10 -13.88
CA GLU A 10 -4.85 -1.74 -13.90
C GLU A 10 -4.28 -1.62 -12.48
N ALA A 11 -5.01 -0.97 -11.58
CA ALA A 11 -4.59 -0.82 -10.19
C ALA A 11 -4.46 -2.18 -9.50
N ALA A 12 -5.46 -3.05 -9.64
CA ALA A 12 -5.44 -4.38 -9.06
C ALA A 12 -4.23 -5.18 -9.56
N LYS A 13 -3.97 -5.12 -10.85
CA LYS A 13 -2.85 -5.83 -11.46
C LYS A 13 -1.50 -5.29 -10.98
N THR A 14 -1.35 -3.97 -10.93
CA THR A 14 -0.12 -3.32 -10.47
C THR A 14 0.20 -3.66 -9.02
N VAL A 15 -0.81 -3.71 -8.18
CA VAL A 15 -0.66 -3.99 -6.75
C VAL A 15 -0.58 -5.50 -6.45
N GLY A 16 -1.18 -6.32 -7.31
CA GLY A 16 -1.23 -7.76 -7.09
C GLY A 16 -2.39 -8.18 -6.20
N CYS A 17 -3.49 -7.44 -6.21
CA CYS A 17 -4.71 -7.82 -5.50
C CYS A 17 -5.81 -8.18 -6.50
N SER A 18 -6.89 -8.78 -6.02
CA SER A 18 -8.04 -9.09 -6.86
C SER A 18 -8.96 -7.88 -7.03
N LEU A 19 -9.75 -7.87 -8.10
CA LEU A 19 -10.78 -6.84 -8.29
C LEU A 19 -11.80 -6.86 -7.15
N ARG A 20 -12.08 -8.05 -6.61
CA ARG A 20 -13.00 -8.20 -5.48
C ARG A 20 -12.45 -7.53 -4.22
N GLN A 21 -11.16 -7.71 -3.93
CA GLN A 21 -10.51 -7.03 -2.81
C GLN A 21 -10.56 -5.52 -2.99
N LEU A 22 -10.23 -5.06 -4.19
CA LEU A 22 -10.22 -3.63 -4.52
C LEU A 22 -11.61 -3.02 -4.30
N GLN A 23 -12.66 -3.70 -4.79
CA GLN A 23 -14.04 -3.27 -4.62
C GLN A 23 -14.44 -3.24 -3.15
N TYR A 24 -14.05 -4.24 -2.38
CA TYR A 24 -14.34 -4.33 -0.96
C TYR A 24 -13.69 -3.17 -0.21
N TRP A 25 -12.41 -2.88 -0.50
CA TRP A 25 -11.69 -1.77 0.14
C TRP A 25 -12.31 -0.42 -0.20
N ARG A 26 -12.83 -0.27 -1.42
CA ARG A 26 -13.56 0.93 -1.84
C ARG A 26 -14.89 1.07 -1.10
N GLU A 27 -15.64 -0.01 -1.00
CA GLU A 27 -16.92 -0.02 -0.29
C GLU A 27 -16.77 0.30 1.19
N LYS A 28 -15.69 -0.18 1.79
CA LYS A 28 -15.36 0.09 3.18
C LYS A 28 -14.62 1.42 3.38
N GLU A 29 -14.41 2.16 2.31
CA GLU A 29 -13.73 3.45 2.33
C GLU A 29 -12.32 3.40 2.91
N VAL A 30 -11.63 2.28 2.74
CA VAL A 30 -10.24 2.10 3.17
C VAL A 30 -9.32 2.79 2.18
N VAL A 31 -9.51 2.53 0.89
CA VAL A 31 -8.84 3.27 -0.18
C VAL A 31 -9.91 3.73 -1.17
N VAL A 32 -10.09 5.04 -1.24
CA VAL A 32 -11.10 5.67 -2.08
C VAL A 32 -10.43 6.18 -3.35
N PRO A 33 -10.92 5.79 -4.55
CA PRO A 33 -10.33 6.28 -5.79
C PRO A 33 -10.48 7.78 -5.91
N THR A 34 -9.48 8.44 -6.48
CA THR A 34 -9.48 9.90 -6.64
C THR A 34 -10.62 10.36 -7.55
N ILE A 35 -10.89 9.60 -8.62
CA ILE A 35 -12.01 9.90 -9.51
C ILE A 35 -13.10 8.85 -9.31
N ARG A 36 -14.26 9.30 -8.91
CA ARG A 36 -15.44 8.50 -8.68
C ARG A 36 -16.58 9.11 -9.49
N GLY A 37 -16.93 8.45 -10.59
CA GLY A 37 -18.07 8.90 -11.39
C GLY A 37 -19.38 8.77 -10.64
N SER A 38 -20.30 9.71 -10.86
CA SER A 38 -21.67 9.59 -10.40
C SER A 38 -22.47 8.74 -11.37
N GLY A 39 -23.46 8.00 -10.88
CA GLY A 39 -24.35 7.20 -11.71
C GLY A 39 -23.89 5.77 -11.89
N THR A 40 -23.63 5.32 -13.11
CA THR A 40 -23.40 3.91 -13.44
C THR A 40 -22.06 3.35 -12.97
N GLY A 41 -21.25 4.11 -12.25
CA GLY A 41 -20.01 3.61 -11.67
C GLY A 41 -18.88 3.31 -12.65
N ARG A 42 -18.96 3.80 -13.86
CA ARG A 42 -18.00 3.48 -14.92
C ARG A 42 -16.76 4.35 -14.96
N SER A 43 -16.72 5.43 -14.16
CA SER A 43 -15.63 6.39 -14.18
C SER A 43 -14.88 6.35 -12.86
N ILE A 44 -14.26 5.19 -12.57
CA ILE A 44 -13.46 5.01 -11.38
C ILE A 44 -11.99 4.96 -11.79
N TYR A 45 -11.20 5.89 -11.23
CA TYR A 45 -9.77 5.96 -11.49
C TYR A 45 -9.02 6.20 -10.20
N TYR A 46 -7.94 5.45 -10.04
CA TYR A 46 -7.02 5.55 -8.91
C TYR A 46 -5.81 6.39 -9.33
N SER A 47 -5.45 7.35 -8.49
CA SER A 47 -4.22 8.11 -8.69
C SER A 47 -3.00 7.27 -8.30
N GLN A 48 -1.81 7.76 -8.58
CA GLN A 48 -0.58 7.09 -8.14
C GLN A 48 -0.53 6.96 -6.61
N SER A 49 -0.92 8.01 -5.88
CA SER A 49 -0.96 7.94 -4.42
C SER A 49 -1.99 6.94 -3.91
N ASP A 50 -3.13 6.80 -4.60
CA ASP A 50 -4.12 5.77 -4.28
C ASP A 50 -3.51 4.37 -4.46
N VAL A 51 -2.77 4.15 -5.55
CA VAL A 51 -2.13 2.87 -5.83
C VAL A 51 -1.09 2.52 -4.76
N VAL A 52 -0.34 3.51 -4.27
CA VAL A 52 0.58 3.30 -3.15
C VAL A 52 -0.18 2.87 -1.90
N GLN A 53 -1.32 3.49 -1.60
CA GLN A 53 -2.16 3.07 -0.47
C GLN A 53 -2.65 1.63 -0.63
N LEU A 54 -3.06 1.25 -1.83
CA LEU A 54 -3.47 -0.13 -2.12
C LEU A 54 -2.31 -1.11 -1.86
N ALA A 55 -1.10 -0.74 -2.27
CA ALA A 55 0.09 -1.55 -2.08
C ALA A 55 0.42 -1.71 -0.59
N ILE A 56 0.29 -0.65 0.20
CA ILE A 56 0.49 -0.70 1.64
C ILE A 56 -0.55 -1.63 2.28
N MET A 57 -1.80 -1.49 1.88
CA MET A 57 -2.89 -2.35 2.38
C MET A 57 -2.62 -3.82 2.08
N GLU A 58 -2.24 -4.13 0.85
CA GLU A 58 -1.89 -5.49 0.43
C GLU A 58 -0.72 -6.04 1.25
N TYR A 59 0.30 -5.23 1.46
CA TYR A 59 1.46 -5.62 2.26
C TYR A 59 1.05 -5.97 3.70
N LEU A 60 0.27 -5.09 4.35
CA LEU A 60 -0.15 -5.30 5.74
C LEU A 60 -0.99 -6.56 5.90
N LEU A 61 -1.87 -6.84 4.95
CA LEU A 61 -2.63 -8.08 4.95
C LEU A 61 -1.74 -9.30 4.73
N SER A 62 -0.73 -9.18 3.87
CA SER A 62 0.19 -10.28 3.55
C SER A 62 1.04 -10.72 4.75
N VAL A 63 1.33 -9.80 5.67
CA VAL A 63 2.10 -10.11 6.89
C VAL A 63 1.21 -10.60 8.04
N GLY A 64 -0.08 -10.76 7.79
CA GLY A 64 -0.99 -11.41 8.73
C GLY A 64 -1.87 -10.51 9.56
N LEU A 65 -1.92 -9.21 9.28
CA LEU A 65 -2.82 -8.31 9.98
C LEU A 65 -4.27 -8.59 9.56
N SER A 66 -5.20 -8.41 10.49
CA SER A 66 -6.62 -8.42 10.17
C SER A 66 -6.96 -7.22 9.28
N PHE A 67 -8.12 -7.29 8.62
CA PHE A 67 -8.59 -6.16 7.81
C PHE A 67 -8.68 -4.87 8.64
N ALA A 68 -9.22 -4.96 9.85
CA ALA A 68 -9.37 -3.80 10.74
C ALA A 68 -8.01 -3.20 11.13
N GLU A 69 -7.05 -4.05 11.48
CA GLU A 69 -5.70 -3.60 11.85
C GLU A 69 -4.96 -2.99 10.66
N ALA A 70 -5.05 -3.64 9.50
CA ALA A 70 -4.42 -3.14 8.27
C ALA A 70 -5.01 -1.79 7.86
N SER A 71 -6.33 -1.65 7.92
CA SER A 71 -7.02 -0.39 7.61
C SER A 71 -6.58 0.74 8.52
N ARG A 72 -6.53 0.48 9.82
CA ARG A 72 -6.10 1.47 10.80
C ARG A 72 -4.63 1.83 10.59
N GLY A 73 -3.80 0.83 10.34
CA GLY A 73 -2.37 1.04 10.09
C GLY A 73 -2.12 1.90 8.86
N LEU A 74 -2.85 1.64 7.79
CA LEU A 74 -2.78 2.45 6.57
C LEU A 74 -3.15 3.90 6.87
N LYS A 75 -4.25 4.11 7.57
CA LYS A 75 -4.72 5.45 7.92
C LYS A 75 -3.69 6.21 8.75
N GLU A 76 -3.14 5.55 9.77
CA GLU A 76 -2.11 6.16 10.62
C GLU A 76 -0.86 6.54 9.81
N LEU A 77 -0.42 5.67 8.90
CA LEU A 77 0.75 5.93 8.07
C LEU A 77 0.52 7.13 7.14
N VAL A 78 -0.62 7.18 6.48
CA VAL A 78 -0.97 8.29 5.58
C VAL A 78 -1.04 9.62 6.34
N GLU A 79 -1.58 9.60 7.54
CA GLU A 79 -1.66 10.79 8.39
C GLU A 79 -0.29 11.22 8.92
N ALA A 80 0.58 10.26 9.25
CA ALA A 80 1.90 10.54 9.82
C ALA A 80 2.92 10.96 8.78
N ASP A 81 2.76 10.53 7.53
CA ASP A 81 3.75 10.75 6.47
C ASP A 81 3.07 11.36 5.24
N SER A 82 3.14 12.67 5.11
CA SER A 82 2.56 13.37 3.96
C SER A 82 3.26 13.04 2.64
N HIS A 83 4.42 12.41 2.69
CA HIS A 83 5.21 12.05 1.51
C HIS A 83 5.21 10.54 1.22
N TYR A 84 4.24 9.81 1.78
CA TYR A 84 4.17 8.35 1.61
C TYR A 84 4.15 7.90 0.14
N ALA A 85 3.59 8.72 -0.73
CA ALA A 85 3.47 8.41 -2.16
C ALA A 85 4.63 8.92 -3.00
N ASP A 86 5.58 9.63 -2.42
CA ASP A 86 6.77 10.13 -3.11
C ASP A 86 7.69 8.95 -3.40
N LEU A 87 7.90 8.66 -4.68
CA LEU A 87 8.72 7.53 -5.13
C LEU A 87 10.20 7.67 -4.75
N ASN A 88 10.62 8.87 -4.39
CA ASN A 88 12.00 9.13 -3.94
C ASN A 88 12.14 9.04 -2.42
N SER A 89 11.06 8.84 -1.71
CA SER A 89 11.09 8.72 -0.26
C SER A 89 11.85 7.47 0.16
N LYS A 90 12.77 7.65 1.10
CA LYS A 90 13.51 6.55 1.73
C LYS A 90 13.08 6.37 3.18
N LYS A 91 11.93 6.94 3.53
CA LYS A 91 11.42 6.87 4.89
C LYS A 91 11.00 5.46 5.25
N ARG A 92 11.32 5.06 6.47
CA ARG A 92 11.04 3.72 6.97
C ARG A 92 10.25 3.82 8.25
N TRP A 93 9.23 3.01 8.35
CA TRP A 93 8.35 2.95 9.50
C TRP A 93 8.30 1.54 10.05
N ILE A 94 7.93 1.40 11.30
CA ILE A 94 7.66 0.10 11.91
C ILE A 94 6.31 0.13 12.61
N PHE A 95 5.62 -1.00 12.57
CA PHE A 95 4.50 -1.29 13.46
C PHE A 95 4.95 -2.32 14.47
N PHE A 96 4.56 -2.12 15.72
CA PHE A 96 4.79 -3.09 16.78
C PHE A 96 3.62 -3.06 17.76
N GLY A 97 3.41 -4.17 18.48
CA GLY A 97 2.33 -4.25 19.45
C GLY A 97 2.65 -3.49 20.74
N ASP A 98 1.72 -2.70 21.20
CA ASP A 98 1.81 -2.08 22.52
C ASP A 98 0.87 -2.86 23.46
N LYS A 99 1.46 -3.54 24.44
CA LYS A 99 0.71 -4.35 25.40
C LYS A 99 -0.30 -3.54 26.21
N LYS A 100 0.01 -2.28 26.51
CA LYS A 100 -0.88 -1.41 27.26
C LYS A 100 -2.09 -0.96 26.43
N LYS A 101 -1.86 -0.63 25.16
CA LYS A 101 -2.90 -0.17 24.25
C LYS A 101 -3.64 -1.29 23.55
N ARG A 102 -3.12 -2.51 23.62
CA ARG A 102 -3.63 -3.71 22.91
C ARG A 102 -3.85 -3.45 21.41
N SER A 103 -2.97 -2.64 20.84
CA SER A 103 -3.04 -2.25 19.44
C SER A 103 -1.63 -2.08 18.89
N LEU A 104 -1.55 -2.01 17.56
CA LEU A 104 -0.31 -1.72 16.89
C LEU A 104 -0.01 -0.23 17.00
N VAL A 105 1.26 0.09 17.20
CA VAL A 105 1.76 1.46 17.25
C VAL A 105 2.67 1.66 16.05
N LEU A 106 2.45 2.76 15.34
CA LEU A 106 3.30 3.19 14.23
C LEU A 106 4.40 4.08 14.77
N LYS A 107 5.63 3.80 14.39
CA LYS A 107 6.76 4.63 14.77
C LYS A 107 7.76 4.70 13.63
N GLU A 108 8.44 5.84 13.48
CA GLU A 108 9.52 5.94 12.52
C GLU A 108 10.64 4.99 12.93
N PHE A 109 11.24 4.32 11.95
CA PHE A 109 12.28 3.32 12.23
C PHE A 109 13.50 3.95 12.87
N ASP A 110 13.87 3.42 14.02
CA ASP A 110 15.13 3.67 14.72
C ASP A 110 15.74 2.31 15.01
N ARG A 111 16.93 2.08 14.51
CA ARG A 111 17.61 0.79 14.63
C ARG A 111 17.77 0.33 16.08
N LYS A 112 18.18 1.22 16.99
CA LYS A 112 18.36 0.89 18.40
C LYS A 112 17.07 0.47 19.05
N GLU A 113 15.99 1.20 18.81
CA GLU A 113 14.66 0.87 19.34
C GLU A 113 14.16 -0.45 18.79
N ALA A 114 14.33 -0.67 17.49
CA ALA A 114 13.87 -1.89 16.83
C ALA A 114 14.58 -3.11 17.42
N ILE A 115 15.90 -3.05 17.61
CA ILE A 115 16.67 -4.12 18.20
C ILE A 115 16.23 -4.37 19.65
N ALA A 116 16.01 -3.30 20.41
CA ALA A 116 15.54 -3.43 21.80
C ALA A 116 14.19 -4.16 21.88
N LEU A 117 13.26 -3.85 20.95
CA LEU A 117 11.97 -4.53 20.87
C LEU A 117 12.14 -6.01 20.50
N LEU A 118 13.00 -6.29 19.54
CA LEU A 118 13.28 -7.68 19.12
C LEU A 118 13.93 -8.49 20.24
N ASP A 119 14.85 -7.87 21.01
CA ASP A 119 15.50 -8.52 22.14
C ASP A 119 14.50 -8.91 23.23
N LYS A 120 13.38 -8.19 23.32
CA LYS A 120 12.29 -8.51 24.24
C LYS A 120 11.35 -9.58 23.66
N GLY A 121 11.66 -10.09 22.47
CA GLY A 121 10.80 -11.07 21.80
C GLY A 121 9.57 -10.49 21.15
N GLN A 122 9.55 -9.18 20.91
CA GLN A 122 8.40 -8.51 20.34
C GLN A 122 8.44 -8.52 18.81
N ALA A 123 7.32 -8.83 18.19
CA ALA A 123 7.21 -8.80 16.74
C ALA A 123 7.19 -7.36 16.22
N ILE A 124 7.87 -7.14 15.12
CA ILE A 124 7.92 -5.86 14.43
C ILE A 124 7.54 -6.07 12.97
N ILE A 125 6.71 -5.20 12.44
CA ILE A 125 6.37 -5.20 11.02
C ILE A 125 7.08 -4.02 10.38
N PRO A 126 8.07 -4.26 9.51
CA PRO A 126 8.76 -3.17 8.82
C PRO A 126 7.91 -2.63 7.68
N ILE A 127 7.91 -1.30 7.52
CA ILE A 127 7.28 -0.66 6.37
C ILE A 127 8.34 0.21 5.71
N TRP A 128 9.06 -0.38 4.77
CA TRP A 128 10.04 0.31 3.95
C TRP A 128 9.33 0.81 2.70
N LEU A 129 8.96 2.08 2.66
CA LEU A 129 8.23 2.66 1.53
C LEU A 129 9.00 2.49 0.23
N GLU A 130 10.32 2.61 0.27
CA GLU A 130 11.18 2.38 -0.90
C GLU A 130 10.98 0.98 -1.51
N LYS A 131 10.77 -0.02 -0.66
CA LYS A 131 10.56 -1.40 -1.11
C LYS A 131 9.17 -1.60 -1.69
N ILE A 132 8.18 -0.94 -1.11
CA ILE A 132 6.82 -0.97 -1.64
C ILE A 132 6.78 -0.32 -3.02
N HIS A 133 7.42 0.85 -3.16
CA HIS A 133 7.51 1.55 -4.44
C HIS A 133 8.26 0.73 -5.49
N GLN A 134 9.34 0.07 -5.10
CA GLN A 134 10.12 -0.78 -6.00
C GLN A 134 9.30 -1.94 -6.57
N LYS A 135 8.44 -2.55 -5.78
CA LYS A 135 7.56 -3.61 -6.26
C LYS A 135 6.61 -3.12 -7.33
N LEU A 136 6.06 -1.93 -7.17
CA LEU A 136 5.17 -1.32 -8.15
C LEU A 136 5.93 -1.03 -9.45
N ALA A 137 7.13 -0.50 -9.35
CA ALA A 137 7.98 -0.21 -10.50
C ALA A 137 8.39 -1.47 -11.26
N ILE A 138 8.74 -2.55 -10.55
CA ILE A 138 9.10 -3.83 -11.15
C ILE A 138 7.94 -4.42 -11.97
N TYR A 139 6.74 -4.39 -11.45
CA TYR A 139 5.57 -4.88 -12.17
C TYR A 139 5.33 -4.08 -13.45
N SER A 140 5.40 -2.76 -13.36
CA SER A 140 5.22 -1.88 -14.49
C SER A 140 6.29 -2.14 -15.57
N ASP A 141 7.55 -2.26 -15.16
CA ASP A 141 8.68 -2.52 -16.07
C ASP A 141 8.55 -3.89 -16.76
N LYS A 142 8.14 -4.92 -16.03
CA LYS A 142 7.91 -6.25 -16.59
C LYS A 142 6.85 -6.23 -17.67
N GLU A 143 5.75 -5.55 -17.44
CA GLU A 143 4.68 -5.43 -18.42
C GLU A 143 5.16 -4.71 -19.68
N THR A 144 5.85 -3.61 -19.51
CA THR A 144 6.40 -2.84 -20.61
C THR A 144 7.37 -3.68 -21.43
N ASN A 145 8.27 -4.40 -20.78
CA ASN A 145 9.24 -5.27 -21.44
C ASN A 145 8.57 -6.40 -22.23
N LEU A 146 7.55 -7.02 -21.65
CA LEU A 146 6.79 -8.08 -22.30
C LEU A 146 6.04 -7.56 -23.53
N LYS A 147 5.41 -6.39 -23.42
CA LYS A 147 4.72 -5.76 -24.54
C LYS A 147 5.70 -5.40 -25.67
N ASN A 148 6.85 -4.86 -25.31
CA ASN A 148 7.89 -4.51 -26.28
C ASN A 148 8.48 -5.74 -26.97
N ALA A 149 8.45 -6.89 -26.31
CA ALA A 149 8.88 -8.17 -26.88
C ALA A 149 7.77 -8.84 -27.71
N GLY A 150 6.60 -8.24 -27.85
CA GLY A 150 5.49 -8.79 -28.61
C GLY A 150 4.75 -9.92 -27.90
N VAL A 151 4.88 -10.00 -26.60
CA VAL A 151 4.19 -11.03 -25.80
C VAL A 151 2.82 -10.51 -25.35
N ASP A 152 1.76 -11.26 -25.65
CA ASP A 152 0.42 -10.94 -25.17
C ASP A 152 0.30 -11.28 -23.69
N LEU A 153 -0.02 -10.25 -22.91
CA LEU A 153 -0.30 -10.40 -21.49
C LEU A 153 -1.81 -10.62 -21.31
N VAL A 154 -2.18 -11.87 -21.11
CA VAL A 154 -3.58 -12.22 -20.89
C VAL A 154 -3.91 -12.23 -19.40
#